data_fcad947b581752e4b67e361d93e455b1
#
_entry.id   fcad947b581752e4b67e361d93e455b1
#
_cell.length_a   1.000
_cell.length_b   1.000
_cell.length_c   1.000
_cell.angle_alpha   90.00
_cell.angle_beta   90.00
_cell.angle_gamma   90.00
#
_symmetry.space_group_name_H-M   'P 1'
#
loop_
_entity.id
_entity.type
_entity.pdbx_description
1 polymer ?
#
loop_
_entity_poly.entity_id
_entity_poly.type
_entity_poly.pdbx_seq_one_letter_code
_entity_poly.pdbx_strand_id
1 'polypeptide(L)'
;MEPQSQNLKTAPSLTLGRFHISEDYGFLLPNPLKELPDHYRPWMEIANRLPHLIGSHQLRAQVNEMPLLNCQFLTGYREQRLAHLVLSFITMGYVWQDGEAQPKEVLPRTLALPLVEVSRNLGLPPILLHSDVVLANWATRNPGRPLEIRNLDPIVLFPGGESLRGFILVTVLVEKAAVPGIKALVQAVNAVLLPSPDSLLQALQQLRLSIQDITRSLGQMHDYVDPDIFYAVIRIFFSGWKDNPAMPAGLLYEGVSKEPLHYSGASAAQSTVLHAFDEFLGVRHSKESADFLHRMRDYMPPSHRAFIEEIHSAPSLRDHILSSGNSQLLTAYNQCVEALAALRSYHLAMVTKYLITAAPKAKGRKTSHLPGPPQALEERGTGGTAVVRFLKSVRDKTIEAILHQSG
;
A
#
# COMPACT_ATOMS: atom_id res chain seq x y z
N MET A 1 45.28 12.17 39.26
CA MET A 1 44.03 12.69 38.63
C MET A 1 43.99 12.14 37.22
N GLU A 2 43.23 11.04 37.07
CA GLU A 2 42.98 10.43 35.75
C GLU A 2 41.89 11.26 35.03
N PRO A 3 42.00 11.50 33.74
CA PRO A 3 40.95 12.18 33.00
C PRO A 3 39.77 11.21 32.80
N GLN A 4 38.61 11.57 33.34
CA GLN A 4 37.35 10.89 33.06
C GLN A 4 37.09 10.94 31.55
N SER A 5 37.12 9.78 30.89
CA SER A 5 36.65 9.61 29.56
C SER A 5 35.14 9.90 29.53
N GLN A 6 34.76 11.05 29.00
CA GLN A 6 33.37 11.29 28.64
C GLN A 6 32.97 10.28 27.58
N ASN A 7 32.16 9.30 27.95
CA ASN A 7 31.41 8.48 27.03
C ASN A 7 30.48 9.39 26.21
N LEU A 8 30.94 9.84 25.06
CA LEU A 8 30.09 10.39 24.03
C LEU A 8 29.13 9.27 23.61
N LYS A 9 27.92 9.30 24.13
CA LYS A 9 26.81 8.48 23.61
C LYS A 9 26.63 8.89 22.15
N THR A 10 27.17 8.09 21.22
CA THR A 10 26.88 8.22 19.80
C THR A 10 25.36 8.09 19.64
N ALA A 11 24.74 9.07 18.95
CA ALA A 11 23.32 8.99 18.61
C ALA A 11 23.04 7.66 17.90
N PRO A 12 21.95 6.93 18.26
CA PRO A 12 21.67 5.65 17.61
C PRO A 12 21.47 5.84 16.10
N SER A 13 22.21 5.08 15.29
CA SER A 13 22.06 5.08 13.85
C SER A 13 20.72 4.47 13.43
N LEU A 14 20.15 4.93 12.31
CA LEU A 14 18.99 4.34 11.69
C LEU A 14 19.42 3.08 10.91
N THR A 15 18.71 1.97 11.12
CA THR A 15 18.93 0.73 10.39
C THR A 15 17.60 0.11 9.94
N LEU A 16 17.58 -0.50 8.76
CA LEU A 16 16.37 -1.18 8.24
C LEU A 16 15.96 -2.39 9.09
N GLY A 17 16.94 -3.17 9.55
CA GLY A 17 16.68 -4.40 10.33
C GLY A 17 15.91 -4.15 11.63
N ARG A 18 16.09 -3.00 12.25
CA ARG A 18 15.35 -2.57 13.44
C ARG A 18 13.83 -2.49 13.22
N PHE A 19 13.41 -2.28 11.96
CA PHE A 19 12.02 -2.13 11.56
C PHE A 19 11.52 -3.31 10.71
N HIS A 20 12.27 -4.42 10.68
CA HIS A 20 11.94 -5.59 9.88
C HIS A 20 11.77 -5.28 8.38
N ILE A 21 12.52 -4.30 7.89
CA ILE A 21 12.54 -3.91 6.47
C ILE A 21 13.71 -4.63 5.80
N SER A 22 13.43 -5.29 4.67
CA SER A 22 14.44 -6.03 3.91
C SER A 22 15.34 -5.10 3.12
N GLU A 23 16.64 -5.35 3.12
CA GLU A 23 17.57 -4.63 2.25
C GLU A 23 17.38 -4.96 0.76
N ASP A 24 16.89 -6.16 0.44
CA ASP A 24 16.67 -6.60 -0.94
C ASP A 24 15.26 -6.33 -1.44
N TYR A 25 14.25 -6.31 -0.55
CA TYR A 25 12.84 -6.23 -0.91
C TYR A 25 12.13 -4.98 -0.35
N GLY A 26 12.78 -4.18 0.48
CA GLY A 26 12.16 -2.99 1.08
C GLY A 26 10.96 -3.35 1.93
N PHE A 27 9.81 -2.74 1.66
CA PHE A 27 8.57 -3.02 2.39
C PHE A 27 7.86 -4.29 1.93
N LEU A 28 8.21 -4.84 0.77
CA LEU A 28 7.68 -6.14 0.33
C LEU A 28 8.03 -7.22 1.34
N LEU A 29 7.08 -8.13 1.59
CA LEU A 29 7.35 -9.32 2.39
C LEU A 29 8.29 -10.24 1.59
N PRO A 30 9.49 -10.57 2.09
CA PRO A 30 10.39 -11.46 1.37
C PRO A 30 9.80 -12.86 1.24
N ASN A 31 9.78 -13.39 0.03
CA ASN A 31 9.38 -14.75 -0.27
C ASN A 31 8.07 -15.18 0.45
N PRO A 32 6.92 -14.56 0.11
CA PRO A 32 5.66 -14.89 0.74
C PRO A 32 5.29 -16.35 0.59
N LEU A 33 4.61 -16.93 1.59
CA LEU A 33 4.08 -18.28 1.49
C LEU A 33 2.88 -18.31 0.54
N LYS A 34 2.69 -19.44 -0.15
CA LYS A 34 1.56 -19.67 -1.05
C LYS A 34 0.48 -20.55 -0.44
N GLU A 35 0.84 -21.33 0.57
CA GLU A 35 -0.03 -22.32 1.21
C GLU A 35 0.02 -22.16 2.72
N LEU A 36 -1.14 -22.32 3.35
CA LEU A 36 -1.29 -22.47 4.79
C LEU A 36 -1.19 -23.94 5.20
N PRO A 37 -0.98 -24.24 6.50
CA PRO A 37 -1.09 -25.61 7.01
C PRO A 37 -2.40 -26.28 6.63
N ASP A 38 -2.40 -27.61 6.50
CA ASP A 38 -3.56 -28.42 6.04
C ASP A 38 -4.86 -28.18 6.85
N HIS A 39 -4.74 -27.80 8.13
CA HIS A 39 -5.88 -27.42 8.95
C HIS A 39 -6.74 -26.32 8.31
N TYR A 40 -6.11 -25.43 7.54
CA TYR A 40 -6.76 -24.27 6.89
C TYR A 40 -7.12 -24.53 5.43
N ARG A 41 -7.17 -25.79 5.01
CA ARG A 41 -7.57 -26.16 3.66
C ARG A 41 -8.92 -25.55 3.23
N PRO A 42 -9.95 -25.47 4.08
CA PRO A 42 -11.19 -24.81 3.70
C PRO A 42 -11.03 -23.35 3.26
N TRP A 43 -10.15 -22.60 3.90
CA TRP A 43 -9.84 -21.23 3.47
C TRP A 43 -9.09 -21.20 2.12
N MET A 44 -8.09 -22.07 1.96
CA MET A 44 -7.25 -22.10 0.76
C MET A 44 -8.06 -22.55 -0.47
N GLU A 45 -8.93 -23.50 -0.34
CA GLU A 45 -9.79 -23.97 -1.44
C GLU A 45 -10.68 -22.84 -1.96
N ILE A 46 -11.26 -22.03 -1.08
CA ILE A 46 -12.06 -20.86 -1.47
C ILE A 46 -11.15 -19.80 -2.10
N ALA A 47 -10.02 -19.47 -1.48
CA ALA A 47 -9.10 -18.46 -1.99
C ALA A 47 -8.55 -18.79 -3.37
N ASN A 48 -8.20 -20.06 -3.61
CA ASN A 48 -7.67 -20.52 -4.89
C ASN A 48 -8.70 -20.50 -6.04
N ARG A 49 -9.97 -20.46 -5.70
CA ARG A 49 -11.10 -20.44 -6.65
C ARG A 49 -11.90 -19.14 -6.60
N LEU A 50 -11.37 -18.12 -5.90
CA LEU A 50 -12.11 -16.90 -5.59
C LEU A 50 -12.69 -16.20 -6.83
N PRO A 51 -11.94 -15.97 -7.92
CA PRO A 51 -12.49 -15.34 -9.12
C PRO A 51 -13.68 -16.12 -9.71
N HIS A 52 -13.57 -17.43 -9.78
CA HIS A 52 -14.64 -18.30 -10.27
C HIS A 52 -15.87 -18.27 -9.35
N LEU A 53 -15.67 -18.39 -8.04
CA LEU A 53 -16.75 -18.40 -7.07
C LEU A 53 -17.52 -17.08 -7.03
N ILE A 54 -16.83 -15.96 -7.18
CA ILE A 54 -17.47 -14.64 -7.30
C ILE A 54 -18.23 -14.54 -8.63
N GLY A 55 -17.59 -14.86 -9.74
CA GLY A 55 -18.19 -14.76 -11.07
C GLY A 55 -19.41 -15.66 -11.26
N SER A 56 -19.45 -16.82 -10.61
CA SER A 56 -20.58 -17.75 -10.63
C SER A 56 -21.61 -17.51 -9.52
N HIS A 57 -21.44 -16.47 -8.71
CA HIS A 57 -22.31 -16.14 -7.55
C HIS A 57 -22.41 -17.24 -6.50
N GLN A 58 -21.35 -18.03 -6.32
CA GLN A 58 -21.30 -19.17 -5.40
C GLN A 58 -20.51 -18.89 -4.11
N LEU A 59 -19.75 -17.78 -4.06
CA LEU A 59 -18.85 -17.54 -2.94
C LEU A 59 -19.59 -17.47 -1.60
N ARG A 60 -20.69 -16.74 -1.53
CA ARG A 60 -21.46 -16.57 -0.28
C ARG A 60 -21.97 -17.91 0.25
N ALA A 61 -22.45 -18.79 -0.63
CA ALA A 61 -22.89 -20.13 -0.25
C ALA A 61 -21.72 -20.97 0.27
N GLN A 62 -20.58 -20.94 -0.40
CA GLN A 62 -19.38 -21.66 0.03
C GLN A 62 -18.87 -21.18 1.39
N VAL A 63 -18.87 -19.88 1.64
CA VAL A 63 -18.48 -19.30 2.93
C VAL A 63 -19.43 -19.71 4.04
N ASN A 64 -20.75 -19.75 3.76
CA ASN A 64 -21.75 -20.15 4.74
C ASN A 64 -21.63 -21.63 5.14
N GLU A 65 -21.07 -22.47 4.29
CA GLU A 65 -20.79 -23.88 4.57
C GLU A 65 -19.43 -24.13 5.21
N MET A 66 -18.58 -23.10 5.26
CA MET A 66 -17.21 -23.20 5.76
C MET A 66 -17.19 -23.41 7.29
N PRO A 67 -16.33 -24.31 7.81
CA PRO A 67 -16.21 -24.49 9.24
C PRO A 67 -15.58 -23.28 9.92
N LEU A 68 -15.91 -23.09 11.20
CA LEU A 68 -15.20 -22.10 12.04
C LEU A 68 -13.86 -22.69 12.46
N LEU A 69 -12.77 -22.04 12.03
CA LEU A 69 -11.40 -22.41 12.38
C LEU A 69 -10.77 -21.27 13.16
N ASN A 70 -9.93 -21.59 14.14
CA ASN A 70 -9.15 -20.63 14.89
C ASN A 70 -7.69 -20.58 14.37
N CYS A 71 -6.93 -19.58 14.83
CA CYS A 71 -5.57 -19.34 14.34
C CYS A 71 -4.48 -20.11 15.08
N GLN A 72 -4.83 -21.09 15.95
CA GLN A 72 -3.87 -21.76 16.84
C GLN A 72 -2.75 -22.53 16.11
N PHE A 73 -2.97 -22.95 14.87
CA PHE A 73 -1.98 -23.69 14.07
C PHE A 73 -1.16 -22.78 13.13
N LEU A 74 -1.38 -21.48 13.19
CA LEU A 74 -0.54 -20.52 12.48
C LEU A 74 0.73 -20.28 13.29
N THR A 75 1.87 -20.63 12.72
CA THR A 75 3.18 -20.45 13.33
C THR A 75 4.01 -19.47 12.51
N GLY A 76 4.49 -18.42 13.16
CA GLY A 76 5.34 -17.44 12.52
C GLY A 76 4.62 -16.38 11.70
N TYR A 77 5.38 -15.36 11.38
CA TYR A 77 4.89 -14.12 10.76
C TYR A 77 4.34 -14.34 9.33
N ARG A 78 5.04 -15.14 8.54
CA ARG A 78 4.64 -15.36 7.13
C ARG A 78 3.34 -16.13 7.00
N GLU A 79 3.08 -17.10 7.87
CA GLU A 79 1.81 -17.82 7.90
C GLU A 79 0.66 -16.89 8.32
N GLN A 80 0.88 -16.05 9.32
CA GLN A 80 -0.12 -15.07 9.75
C GLN A 80 -0.41 -14.03 8.66
N ARG A 81 0.62 -13.58 7.94
CA ARG A 81 0.44 -12.66 6.81
C ARG A 81 -0.36 -13.32 5.67
N LEU A 82 -0.10 -14.57 5.35
CA LEU A 82 -0.89 -15.30 4.36
C LEU A 82 -2.33 -15.52 4.82
N ALA A 83 -2.56 -15.83 6.09
CA ALA A 83 -3.91 -15.97 6.64
C ALA A 83 -4.69 -14.65 6.55
N HIS A 84 -4.07 -13.53 6.89
CA HIS A 84 -4.70 -12.20 6.73
C HIS A 84 -5.03 -11.90 5.28
N LEU A 85 -4.11 -12.17 4.36
CA LEU A 85 -4.33 -12.02 2.92
C LEU A 85 -5.53 -12.85 2.44
N VAL A 86 -5.54 -14.14 2.76
CA VAL A 86 -6.58 -15.08 2.33
C VAL A 86 -7.96 -14.70 2.89
N LEU A 87 -8.04 -14.48 4.19
CA LEU A 87 -9.30 -14.13 4.86
C LEU A 87 -9.83 -12.76 4.42
N SER A 88 -8.96 -11.79 4.22
CA SER A 88 -9.38 -10.46 3.77
C SER A 88 -9.84 -10.45 2.31
N PHE A 89 -9.18 -11.19 1.41
CA PHE A 89 -9.68 -11.38 0.04
C PHE A 89 -11.06 -12.04 0.00
N ILE A 90 -11.24 -13.12 0.76
CA ILE A 90 -12.54 -13.80 0.84
C ILE A 90 -13.61 -12.84 1.40
N THR A 91 -13.27 -12.06 2.41
CA THR A 91 -14.17 -11.06 3.02
C THR A 91 -14.63 -10.02 1.99
N MET A 92 -13.71 -9.44 1.22
CA MET A 92 -14.07 -8.47 0.19
C MET A 92 -14.96 -9.09 -0.88
N GLY A 93 -14.63 -10.29 -1.32
CA GLY A 93 -15.44 -11.04 -2.28
C GLY A 93 -16.84 -11.36 -1.74
N TYR A 94 -16.94 -11.75 -0.47
CA TYR A 94 -18.21 -12.02 0.20
C TYR A 94 -19.12 -10.78 0.29
N VAL A 95 -18.55 -9.66 0.70
CA VAL A 95 -19.31 -8.39 0.80
C VAL A 95 -19.79 -7.93 -0.57
N TRP A 96 -18.92 -7.97 -1.58
CA TRP A 96 -19.17 -7.35 -2.88
C TRP A 96 -19.55 -8.31 -4.00
N GLN A 97 -19.78 -9.59 -3.71
CA GLN A 97 -20.10 -10.60 -4.73
C GLN A 97 -21.15 -10.14 -5.75
N ASP A 98 -22.22 -9.52 -5.27
CA ASP A 98 -23.36 -9.11 -6.09
C ASP A 98 -23.39 -7.59 -6.35
N GLY A 99 -22.25 -6.90 -6.19
CA GLY A 99 -22.09 -5.48 -6.44
C GLY A 99 -22.51 -4.58 -5.29
N GLU A 100 -22.43 -3.28 -5.51
CA GLU A 100 -22.74 -2.27 -4.49
C GLU A 100 -24.25 -2.14 -4.17
N ALA A 101 -25.11 -2.61 -5.07
CA ALA A 101 -26.56 -2.60 -4.85
C ALA A 101 -27.02 -3.67 -3.84
N GLN A 102 -26.23 -4.71 -3.65
CA GLN A 102 -26.53 -5.83 -2.75
C GLN A 102 -25.31 -6.23 -1.90
N PRO A 103 -24.69 -5.29 -1.17
CA PRO A 103 -23.60 -5.63 -0.28
C PRO A 103 -24.10 -6.47 0.89
N LYS A 104 -23.24 -7.33 1.43
CA LYS A 104 -23.52 -7.96 2.73
C LYS A 104 -23.16 -6.99 3.86
N GLU A 105 -24.08 -6.83 4.78
CA GLU A 105 -23.91 -5.95 5.94
C GLU A 105 -23.43 -6.69 7.19
N VAL A 106 -23.46 -8.02 7.15
CA VAL A 106 -23.00 -8.90 8.22
C VAL A 106 -21.95 -9.85 7.66
N LEU A 107 -20.76 -9.82 8.24
CA LEU A 107 -19.70 -10.78 7.96
C LEU A 107 -19.87 -11.99 8.88
N PRO A 108 -20.06 -13.22 8.34
CA PRO A 108 -20.30 -14.39 9.17
C PRO A 108 -19.08 -14.70 10.05
N ARG A 109 -19.35 -15.29 11.22
CA ARG A 109 -18.30 -15.58 12.22
C ARG A 109 -17.19 -16.46 11.69
N THR A 110 -17.45 -17.31 10.69
CA THR A 110 -16.44 -18.16 10.06
C THR A 110 -15.36 -17.38 9.34
N LEU A 111 -15.63 -16.13 8.95
CA LEU A 111 -14.66 -15.18 8.46
C LEU A 111 -14.26 -14.16 9.53
N ALA A 112 -15.23 -13.58 10.23
CA ALA A 112 -15.02 -12.47 11.16
C ALA A 112 -14.10 -12.84 12.33
N LEU A 113 -14.34 -13.98 12.98
CA LEU A 113 -13.54 -14.37 14.14
C LEU A 113 -12.07 -14.62 13.80
N PRO A 114 -11.73 -15.48 12.82
CA PRO A 114 -10.32 -15.69 12.49
C PRO A 114 -9.65 -14.46 11.88
N LEU A 115 -10.35 -13.68 11.07
CA LEU A 115 -9.80 -12.45 10.51
C LEU A 115 -9.43 -11.45 11.60
N VAL A 116 -10.30 -11.24 12.58
CA VAL A 116 -10.02 -10.32 13.69
C VAL A 116 -8.90 -10.86 14.59
N GLU A 117 -8.87 -12.17 14.84
CA GLU A 117 -7.81 -12.80 15.63
C GLU A 117 -6.43 -12.60 14.99
N VAL A 118 -6.27 -12.94 13.72
CA VAL A 118 -4.98 -12.76 13.01
C VAL A 118 -4.63 -11.28 12.86
N SER A 119 -5.61 -10.42 12.66
CA SER A 119 -5.40 -8.97 12.58
C SER A 119 -4.85 -8.41 13.89
N ARG A 120 -5.40 -8.82 15.02
CA ARG A 120 -4.88 -8.43 16.35
C ARG A 120 -3.44 -8.90 16.55
N ASN A 121 -3.14 -10.13 16.18
CA ASN A 121 -1.78 -10.69 16.29
C ASN A 121 -0.77 -9.92 15.46
N LEU A 122 -1.19 -9.40 14.31
CA LEU A 122 -0.32 -8.62 13.39
C LEU A 122 -0.34 -7.12 13.68
N GLY A 123 -1.28 -6.64 14.49
CA GLY A 123 -1.49 -5.19 14.68
C GLY A 123 -2.06 -4.50 13.45
N LEU A 124 -2.88 -5.21 12.66
CA LEU A 124 -3.50 -4.72 11.43
C LEU A 124 -5.02 -4.64 11.56
N PRO A 125 -5.69 -3.75 10.82
CA PRO A 125 -7.14 -3.75 10.73
C PRO A 125 -7.70 -5.01 10.05
N PRO A 126 -8.90 -5.46 10.42
CA PRO A 126 -9.54 -6.64 9.83
C PRO A 126 -10.25 -6.33 8.51
N ILE A 127 -9.50 -5.90 7.53
CA ILE A 127 -9.94 -5.59 6.17
C ILE A 127 -8.77 -5.82 5.21
N LEU A 128 -9.04 -5.92 3.92
CA LEU A 128 -7.98 -5.98 2.90
C LEU A 128 -7.16 -4.69 2.88
N LEU A 129 -5.85 -4.83 2.92
CA LEU A 129 -4.88 -3.75 2.98
C LEU A 129 -3.93 -3.78 1.79
N HIS A 130 -3.27 -2.66 1.51
CA HIS A 130 -2.13 -2.64 0.59
C HIS A 130 -1.07 -3.68 0.97
N SER A 131 -0.81 -3.86 2.27
CA SER A 131 0.13 -4.88 2.77
C SER A 131 -0.28 -6.31 2.45
N ASP A 132 -1.57 -6.56 2.21
CA ASP A 132 -2.07 -7.85 1.74
C ASP A 132 -1.95 -7.96 0.22
N VAL A 133 -2.63 -7.05 -0.49
CA VAL A 133 -2.84 -7.14 -1.93
C VAL A 133 -1.56 -7.00 -2.75
N VAL A 134 -0.56 -6.29 -2.20
CA VAL A 134 0.71 -5.99 -2.85
C VAL A 134 1.90 -6.59 -2.12
N LEU A 135 2.11 -6.20 -0.85
CA LEU A 135 3.36 -6.54 -0.14
C LEU A 135 3.52 -8.05 0.10
N ALA A 136 2.42 -8.79 0.26
CA ALA A 136 2.42 -10.22 0.56
C ALA A 136 1.81 -11.08 -0.55
N ASN A 137 1.41 -10.50 -1.68
CA ASN A 137 0.64 -11.18 -2.72
C ASN A 137 1.42 -11.36 -4.02
N TRP A 138 2.61 -11.94 -3.91
CA TRP A 138 3.48 -12.16 -5.06
C TRP A 138 4.35 -13.39 -4.88
N ALA A 139 4.66 -14.05 -6.00
CA ALA A 139 5.59 -15.17 -6.04
C ALA A 139 6.32 -15.17 -7.37
N THR A 140 7.60 -15.59 -7.34
CA THR A 140 8.38 -15.76 -8.56
C THR A 140 8.08 -17.11 -9.21
N ARG A 141 7.99 -17.15 -10.54
CA ARG A 141 7.94 -18.39 -11.32
C ARG A 141 9.29 -19.08 -11.30
N ASN A 142 10.36 -18.30 -11.47
CA ASN A 142 11.73 -18.76 -11.39
C ASN A 142 12.52 -17.89 -10.40
N PRO A 143 12.88 -18.42 -9.20
CA PRO A 143 13.60 -17.66 -8.19
C PRO A 143 14.97 -17.15 -8.63
N GLY A 144 15.58 -17.79 -9.63
CA GLY A 144 16.89 -17.40 -10.16
C GLY A 144 16.86 -16.21 -11.13
N ARG A 145 15.69 -15.70 -11.46
CA ARG A 145 15.50 -14.56 -12.39
C ARG A 145 15.05 -13.32 -11.66
N PRO A 146 15.29 -12.11 -12.24
CA PRO A 146 14.84 -10.85 -11.65
C PRO A 146 13.33 -10.78 -11.48
N LEU A 147 12.88 -9.90 -10.58
CA LEU A 147 11.47 -9.56 -10.43
C LEU A 147 11.03 -8.71 -11.62
N GLU A 148 10.18 -9.30 -12.45
CA GLU A 148 9.53 -8.64 -13.59
C GLU A 148 8.18 -9.30 -13.81
N ILE A 149 7.28 -8.66 -14.56
CA ILE A 149 5.89 -9.15 -14.71
C ILE A 149 5.83 -10.57 -15.24
N ARG A 150 6.71 -10.94 -16.18
CA ARG A 150 6.77 -12.30 -16.75
C ARG A 150 7.18 -13.37 -15.74
N ASN A 151 7.90 -12.97 -14.69
CA ASN A 151 8.42 -13.88 -13.67
C ASN A 151 7.62 -13.88 -12.38
N LEU A 152 6.49 -13.17 -12.33
CA LEU A 152 5.69 -12.99 -11.14
C LEU A 152 4.26 -13.49 -11.33
N ASP A 153 3.68 -14.01 -10.26
CA ASP A 153 2.25 -14.28 -10.14
C ASP A 153 1.73 -13.77 -8.79
N PRO A 154 0.50 -13.22 -8.76
CA PRO A 154 -0.19 -13.03 -7.49
C PRO A 154 -0.54 -14.39 -6.85
N ILE A 155 -0.69 -14.39 -5.54
CA ILE A 155 -1.08 -15.60 -4.78
C ILE A 155 -2.60 -15.75 -4.76
N VAL A 156 -3.32 -14.65 -4.52
CA VAL A 156 -4.79 -14.60 -4.51
C VAL A 156 -5.28 -13.51 -5.46
N LEU A 157 -6.39 -13.76 -6.15
CA LEU A 157 -6.97 -12.86 -7.14
C LEU A 157 -8.47 -12.65 -6.91
N PHE A 158 -8.96 -11.47 -7.32
CA PHE A 158 -10.37 -11.21 -7.63
C PHE A 158 -10.67 -11.46 -9.11
N PRO A 159 -11.94 -11.35 -9.55
CA PRO A 159 -12.23 -11.21 -10.98
C PRO A 159 -11.52 -9.99 -11.59
N GLY A 160 -11.15 -10.09 -12.86
CA GLY A 160 -10.47 -9.00 -13.56
C GLY A 160 -9.38 -9.48 -14.53
N GLY A 161 -9.09 -10.77 -14.53
CA GLY A 161 -8.17 -11.40 -15.49
C GLY A 161 -6.78 -10.77 -15.50
N GLU A 162 -6.23 -10.57 -16.69
CA GLU A 162 -4.89 -10.01 -16.88
C GLU A 162 -4.78 -8.56 -16.40
N SER A 163 -5.88 -7.79 -16.39
CA SER A 163 -5.87 -6.42 -15.88
C SER A 163 -5.67 -6.39 -14.35
N LEU A 164 -6.31 -7.28 -13.61
CA LEU A 164 -6.07 -7.38 -12.16
C LEU A 164 -4.67 -7.89 -11.86
N ARG A 165 -4.24 -8.93 -12.59
CA ARG A 165 -2.88 -9.44 -12.46
C ARG A 165 -1.85 -8.32 -12.69
N GLY A 166 -2.01 -7.57 -13.77
CA GLY A 166 -1.15 -6.44 -14.09
C GLY A 166 -1.17 -5.35 -13.02
N PHE A 167 -2.35 -4.99 -12.51
CA PHE A 167 -2.51 -4.00 -11.45
C PHE A 167 -1.72 -4.38 -10.19
N ILE A 168 -1.86 -5.61 -9.72
CA ILE A 168 -1.13 -6.10 -8.54
C ILE A 168 0.37 -6.13 -8.80
N LEU A 169 0.81 -6.73 -9.90
CA LEU A 169 2.24 -6.96 -10.17
C LEU A 169 2.99 -5.68 -10.52
N VAL A 170 2.37 -4.74 -11.22
CA VAL A 170 2.98 -3.42 -11.44
C VAL A 170 3.20 -2.71 -10.11
N THR A 171 2.24 -2.78 -9.18
CA THR A 171 2.39 -2.19 -7.86
C THR A 171 3.48 -2.87 -7.03
N VAL A 172 3.62 -4.20 -7.14
CA VAL A 172 4.77 -4.93 -6.56
C VAL A 172 6.10 -4.38 -7.11
N LEU A 173 6.18 -4.16 -8.41
CA LEU A 173 7.40 -3.62 -9.05
C LEU A 173 7.68 -2.17 -8.67
N VAL A 174 6.64 -1.37 -8.42
CA VAL A 174 6.79 -0.02 -7.84
C VAL A 174 7.44 -0.10 -6.45
N GLU A 175 6.97 -1.00 -5.60
CA GLU A 175 7.59 -1.24 -4.28
C GLU A 175 9.04 -1.72 -4.42
N LYS A 176 9.33 -2.58 -5.37
CA LYS A 176 10.70 -3.06 -5.63
C LYS A 176 11.61 -1.92 -6.12
N ALA A 177 11.11 -1.05 -6.98
CA ALA A 177 11.86 0.11 -7.48
C ALA A 177 12.22 1.10 -6.38
N ALA A 178 11.43 1.14 -5.30
CA ALA A 178 11.69 1.98 -4.13
C ALA A 178 12.84 1.49 -3.23
N VAL A 179 13.29 0.25 -3.38
CA VAL A 179 14.30 -0.35 -2.49
C VAL A 179 15.60 0.45 -2.43
N PRO A 180 16.23 0.84 -3.57
CA PRO A 180 17.42 1.69 -3.50
C PRO A 180 17.18 3.03 -2.82
N GLY A 181 15.99 3.61 -3.01
CA GLY A 181 15.60 4.87 -2.38
C GLY A 181 15.43 4.76 -0.86
N ILE A 182 14.86 3.66 -0.37
CA ILE A 182 14.72 3.39 1.07
C ILE A 182 16.11 3.23 1.70
N LYS A 183 17.02 2.50 1.06
CA LYS A 183 18.41 2.33 1.52
C LYS A 183 19.15 3.67 1.50
N ALA A 184 18.97 4.46 0.45
CA ALA A 184 19.56 5.79 0.34
C ALA A 184 19.03 6.74 1.41
N LEU A 185 17.74 6.69 1.73
CA LEU A 185 17.14 7.48 2.80
C LEU A 185 17.80 7.18 4.15
N VAL A 186 18.02 5.92 4.47
CA VAL A 186 18.71 5.50 5.70
C VAL A 186 20.14 6.01 5.71
N GLN A 187 20.87 5.87 4.61
CA GLN A 187 22.23 6.41 4.47
C GLN A 187 22.25 7.93 4.69
N ALA A 188 21.27 8.64 4.12
CA ALA A 188 21.18 10.10 4.24
C ALA A 188 20.88 10.55 5.67
N VAL A 189 19.96 9.87 6.37
CA VAL A 189 19.66 10.16 7.78
C VAL A 189 20.92 9.99 8.63
N ASN A 190 21.65 8.90 8.44
CA ASN A 190 22.88 8.64 9.17
C ASN A 190 24.00 9.64 8.82
N ALA A 191 24.05 10.13 7.56
CA ALA A 191 24.98 11.15 7.11
C ALA A 191 24.66 12.56 7.67
N VAL A 192 23.46 12.78 8.18
CA VAL A 192 23.09 13.99 8.94
C VAL A 192 23.39 13.80 10.43
N LEU A 193 23.09 12.62 10.99
CA LEU A 193 23.36 12.31 12.41
C LEU A 193 24.86 12.38 12.74
N LEU A 194 25.68 11.80 11.88
CA LEU A 194 27.13 11.91 11.91
C LEU A 194 27.56 12.58 10.61
N PRO A 195 27.72 13.92 10.59
CA PRO A 195 27.83 14.68 9.34
C PRO A 195 28.89 14.15 8.38
N SER A 196 28.45 13.79 7.18
CA SER A 196 29.29 13.35 6.07
C SER A 196 28.70 13.88 4.76
N PRO A 197 29.19 15.05 4.27
CA PRO A 197 28.65 15.67 3.05
C PRO A 197 28.71 14.78 1.82
N ASP A 198 29.79 14.03 1.65
CA ASP A 198 29.96 13.13 0.49
C ASP A 198 28.98 11.96 0.53
N SER A 199 28.77 11.35 1.70
CA SER A 199 27.80 10.29 1.90
C SER A 199 26.37 10.78 1.70
N LEU A 200 26.06 11.98 2.19
CA LEU A 200 24.75 12.60 1.99
C LEU A 200 24.49 12.90 0.51
N LEU A 201 25.46 13.45 -0.20
CA LEU A 201 25.33 13.73 -1.62
C LEU A 201 25.07 12.46 -2.43
N GLN A 202 25.84 11.41 -2.17
CA GLN A 202 25.65 10.10 -2.82
C GLN A 202 24.25 9.54 -2.55
N ALA A 203 23.78 9.62 -1.30
CA ALA A 203 22.46 9.13 -0.91
C ALA A 203 21.34 9.90 -1.62
N LEU A 204 21.44 11.23 -1.70
CA LEU A 204 20.44 12.04 -2.41
C LEU A 204 20.40 11.72 -3.91
N GLN A 205 21.55 11.49 -4.54
CA GLN A 205 21.62 11.08 -5.94
C GLN A 205 20.94 9.71 -6.16
N GLN A 206 21.17 8.74 -5.27
CA GLN A 206 20.53 7.44 -5.33
C GLN A 206 19.02 7.52 -5.09
N LEU A 207 18.58 8.35 -4.16
CA LEU A 207 17.16 8.56 -3.90
C LEU A 207 16.44 9.11 -5.14
N ARG A 208 17.02 10.11 -5.79
CA ARG A 208 16.50 10.66 -7.04
C ARG A 208 16.31 9.58 -8.11
N LEU A 209 17.33 8.74 -8.33
CA LEU A 209 17.27 7.67 -9.32
C LEU A 209 16.18 6.65 -8.99
N SER A 210 16.04 6.29 -7.73
CA SER A 210 15.00 5.37 -7.27
C SER A 210 13.60 5.95 -7.50
N ILE A 211 13.37 7.23 -7.20
CA ILE A 211 12.08 7.89 -7.45
C ILE A 211 11.76 7.89 -8.94
N GLN A 212 12.74 8.13 -9.80
CA GLN A 212 12.57 8.05 -11.25
C GLN A 212 12.24 6.63 -11.72
N ASP A 213 12.83 5.60 -11.11
CA ASP A 213 12.52 4.20 -11.40
C ASP A 213 11.12 3.82 -10.95
N ILE A 214 10.63 4.36 -9.85
CA ILE A 214 9.24 4.22 -9.41
C ILE A 214 8.30 4.74 -10.49
N THR A 215 8.56 5.92 -11.03
CA THR A 215 7.75 6.51 -12.09
C THR A 215 7.72 5.62 -13.33
N ARG A 216 8.86 5.10 -13.75
CA ARG A 216 8.95 4.17 -14.90
C ARG A 216 8.19 2.87 -14.65
N SER A 217 8.32 2.29 -13.47
CA SER A 217 7.61 1.06 -13.10
C SER A 217 6.11 1.29 -13.08
N LEU A 218 5.65 2.42 -12.53
CA LEU A 218 4.23 2.79 -12.54
C LEU A 218 3.69 2.92 -13.97
N GLY A 219 4.51 3.36 -14.91
CA GLY A 219 4.16 3.47 -16.34
C GLY A 219 3.73 2.15 -16.98
N GLN A 220 4.14 1.02 -16.44
CA GLN A 220 3.73 -0.29 -16.92
C GLN A 220 2.22 -0.55 -16.77
N MET A 221 1.51 0.23 -15.96
CA MET A 221 0.04 0.17 -15.89
C MET A 221 -0.60 0.32 -17.27
N HIS A 222 -0.07 1.19 -18.10
CA HIS A 222 -0.60 1.42 -19.45
C HIS A 222 -0.53 0.18 -20.37
N ASP A 223 0.43 -0.71 -20.13
CA ASP A 223 0.66 -1.90 -20.93
C ASP A 223 -0.12 -3.12 -20.44
N TYR A 224 -0.44 -3.17 -19.14
CA TYR A 224 -0.96 -4.38 -18.49
C TYR A 224 -2.37 -4.22 -17.90
N VAL A 225 -2.89 -3.00 -17.80
CA VAL A 225 -4.19 -2.75 -17.15
C VAL A 225 -5.11 -2.00 -18.09
N ASP A 226 -6.23 -2.63 -18.48
CA ASP A 226 -7.30 -1.99 -19.21
C ASP A 226 -8.08 -1.05 -18.28
N PRO A 227 -8.15 0.28 -18.56
CA PRO A 227 -8.86 1.22 -17.71
C PRO A 227 -10.35 0.89 -17.51
N ASP A 228 -11.01 0.38 -18.55
CA ASP A 228 -12.43 0.05 -18.48
C ASP A 228 -12.68 -1.13 -17.53
N ILE A 229 -11.84 -2.17 -17.61
CA ILE A 229 -11.93 -3.33 -16.73
C ILE A 229 -11.61 -2.93 -15.28
N PHE A 230 -10.60 -2.10 -15.08
CA PHE A 230 -10.26 -1.57 -13.75
C PHE A 230 -11.46 -0.84 -13.15
N TYR A 231 -12.07 0.06 -13.89
CA TYR A 231 -13.19 0.86 -13.46
C TYR A 231 -14.44 0.01 -13.18
N ALA A 232 -14.81 -0.86 -14.14
CA ALA A 232 -16.07 -1.59 -14.08
C ALA A 232 -16.04 -2.83 -13.18
N VAL A 233 -14.89 -3.50 -13.04
CA VAL A 233 -14.78 -4.82 -12.44
C VAL A 233 -13.92 -4.85 -11.19
N ILE A 234 -12.73 -4.24 -11.25
CA ILE A 234 -11.70 -4.41 -10.22
C ILE A 234 -11.96 -3.53 -9.01
N ARG A 235 -12.27 -2.28 -9.23
CA ARG A 235 -12.28 -1.23 -8.23
C ARG A 235 -13.17 -1.52 -7.00
N ILE A 236 -14.32 -2.13 -7.21
CA ILE A 236 -15.27 -2.40 -6.14
C ILE A 236 -14.69 -3.32 -5.05
N PHE A 237 -13.87 -4.30 -5.42
CA PHE A 237 -13.30 -5.26 -4.47
C PHE A 237 -12.28 -4.65 -3.51
N PHE A 238 -11.80 -3.44 -3.81
CA PHE A 238 -10.92 -2.68 -2.93
C PHE A 238 -11.68 -1.69 -2.03
N SER A 239 -13.00 -1.58 -2.21
CA SER A 239 -13.83 -0.64 -1.45
C SER A 239 -14.03 -1.11 -0.01
N GLY A 240 -13.90 -0.18 0.93
CA GLY A 240 -14.19 -0.42 2.33
C GLY A 240 -15.60 -0.02 2.74
N TRP A 241 -15.80 0.02 4.05
CA TRP A 241 -17.08 0.35 4.68
C TRP A 241 -16.96 1.46 5.73
N LYS A 242 -16.01 2.37 5.51
CA LYS A 242 -15.94 3.65 6.18
C LYS A 242 -16.37 4.74 5.19
N ASP A 243 -17.33 5.56 5.58
CA ASP A 243 -17.85 6.65 4.75
C ASP A 243 -18.26 6.20 3.34
N ASN A 244 -18.83 5.02 3.23
CA ASN A 244 -19.29 4.43 1.98
C ASN A 244 -20.82 4.45 1.92
N PRO A 245 -21.44 5.19 0.97
CA PRO A 245 -22.90 5.25 0.84
C PRO A 245 -23.57 3.90 0.58
N ALA A 246 -22.86 2.92 -0.01
CA ALA A 246 -23.36 1.56 -0.19
C ALA A 246 -23.46 0.78 1.14
N MET A 247 -22.70 1.21 2.16
CA MET A 247 -22.66 0.60 3.48
C MET A 247 -22.69 1.66 4.57
N PRO A 248 -23.80 2.43 4.69
CA PRO A 248 -23.84 3.60 5.57
C PRO A 248 -23.67 3.25 7.04
N ALA A 249 -24.10 2.06 7.45
CA ALA A 249 -23.98 1.58 8.83
C ALA A 249 -22.63 0.89 9.11
N GLY A 250 -21.78 0.65 8.09
CA GLY A 250 -20.58 -0.17 8.22
C GLY A 250 -20.82 -1.65 8.07
N LEU A 251 -19.87 -2.49 8.50
CA LEU A 251 -19.96 -3.96 8.44
C LEU A 251 -20.00 -4.53 9.85
N LEU A 252 -21.01 -5.37 10.13
CA LEU A 252 -21.11 -6.11 11.39
C LEU A 252 -20.24 -7.37 11.32
N TYR A 253 -19.23 -7.44 12.18
CA TYR A 253 -18.36 -8.62 12.33
C TYR A 253 -19.00 -9.55 13.36
N GLU A 254 -19.72 -10.57 12.87
CA GLU A 254 -20.52 -11.48 13.72
C GLU A 254 -19.62 -12.21 14.73
N GLY A 255 -20.00 -12.14 15.99
CA GLY A 255 -19.24 -12.75 17.08
C GLY A 255 -18.08 -11.89 17.61
N VAL A 256 -17.75 -10.79 16.94
CA VAL A 256 -16.67 -9.87 17.34
C VAL A 256 -17.22 -8.62 18.01
N SER A 257 -18.19 -7.97 17.38
CA SER A 257 -18.77 -6.71 17.85
C SER A 257 -20.29 -6.75 17.75
N LYS A 258 -20.97 -6.06 18.66
CA LYS A 258 -22.42 -5.85 18.61
C LYS A 258 -22.79 -4.74 17.64
N GLU A 259 -21.89 -3.79 17.41
CA GLU A 259 -22.08 -2.66 16.50
C GLU A 259 -21.28 -2.87 15.21
N PRO A 260 -21.80 -2.42 14.06
CA PRO A 260 -21.01 -2.41 12.83
C PRO A 260 -19.73 -1.60 12.97
N LEU A 261 -18.69 -2.04 12.30
CA LEU A 261 -17.37 -1.41 12.29
C LEU A 261 -17.13 -0.71 10.95
N HIS A 262 -16.28 0.30 10.99
CA HIS A 262 -15.96 1.15 9.83
C HIS A 262 -14.47 1.08 9.53
N TYR A 263 -14.11 0.56 8.35
CA TYR A 263 -12.71 0.52 7.89
C TYR A 263 -12.61 1.03 6.46
N SER A 264 -11.54 1.75 6.17
CA SER A 264 -11.18 2.19 4.82
C SER A 264 -10.70 1.00 3.98
N GLY A 265 -11.03 0.99 2.70
CA GLY A 265 -10.55 -0.02 1.77
C GLY A 265 -9.06 0.08 1.46
N ALA A 266 -8.57 -0.89 0.70
CA ALA A 266 -7.18 -0.92 0.26
C ALA A 266 -6.87 0.26 -0.67
N SER A 267 -5.73 0.91 -0.44
CA SER A 267 -5.34 2.12 -1.16
C SER A 267 -3.81 2.21 -1.26
N ALA A 268 -3.32 2.78 -2.35
CA ALA A 268 -1.91 3.12 -2.50
C ALA A 268 -1.43 4.13 -1.42
N ALA A 269 -2.35 4.90 -0.83
CA ALA A 269 -2.04 5.79 0.31
C ALA A 269 -1.59 5.03 1.57
N GLN A 270 -1.78 3.71 1.60
CA GLN A 270 -1.29 2.83 2.66
C GLN A 270 0.14 2.30 2.38
N SER A 271 0.72 2.62 1.23
CA SER A 271 2.13 2.33 0.97
C SER A 271 3.02 3.23 1.81
N THR A 272 4.00 2.63 2.47
CA THR A 272 4.94 3.35 3.35
C THR A 272 5.93 4.22 2.56
N VAL A 273 6.16 3.92 1.28
CA VAL A 273 7.22 4.54 0.46
C VAL A 273 7.11 6.06 0.42
N LEU A 274 5.98 6.59 -0.04
CA LEU A 274 5.81 8.04 -0.18
C LEU A 274 5.72 8.76 1.16
N HIS A 275 5.17 8.10 2.19
CA HIS A 275 5.18 8.65 3.55
C HIS A 275 6.61 8.85 4.06
N ALA A 276 7.48 7.85 3.86
CA ALA A 276 8.88 7.94 4.26
C ALA A 276 9.64 9.04 3.50
N PHE A 277 9.43 9.14 2.19
CA PHE A 277 10.06 10.17 1.36
C PHE A 277 9.57 11.57 1.74
N ASP A 278 8.27 11.74 1.99
CA ASP A 278 7.71 13.03 2.43
C ASP A 278 8.31 13.48 3.78
N GLU A 279 8.35 12.59 4.75
CA GLU A 279 8.94 12.91 6.07
C GLU A 279 10.42 13.25 5.96
N PHE A 280 11.17 12.48 5.17
CA PHE A 280 12.60 12.70 4.99
C PHE A 280 12.90 14.02 4.26
N LEU A 281 12.18 14.29 3.16
CA LEU A 281 12.37 15.52 2.37
C LEU A 281 11.71 16.76 3.01
N GLY A 282 10.89 16.56 4.04
CA GLY A 282 10.20 17.66 4.73
C GLY A 282 9.05 18.25 3.94
N VAL A 283 8.37 17.45 3.13
CA VAL A 283 7.14 17.86 2.43
C VAL A 283 6.02 18.04 3.44
N ARG A 284 5.36 19.20 3.41
CA ARG A 284 4.25 19.55 4.32
C ARG A 284 2.95 19.62 3.55
N HIS A 285 2.04 18.70 3.85
CA HIS A 285 0.72 18.65 3.22
C HIS A 285 -0.29 19.58 3.90
N SER A 286 -1.38 19.89 3.18
CA SER A 286 -2.53 20.59 3.76
C SER A 286 -3.09 19.78 4.93
N LYS A 287 -3.80 20.45 5.87
CA LYS A 287 -4.38 19.77 7.03
C LYS A 287 -5.27 18.58 6.64
N GLU A 288 -6.14 18.76 5.66
CA GLU A 288 -7.03 17.70 5.17
C GLU A 288 -6.26 16.49 4.64
N SER A 289 -5.27 16.73 3.78
CA SER A 289 -4.42 15.66 3.21
C SER A 289 -3.54 15.01 4.27
N ALA A 290 -2.96 15.79 5.18
CA ALA A 290 -2.12 15.29 6.26
C ALA A 290 -2.94 14.40 7.23
N ASP A 291 -4.15 14.80 7.60
CA ASP A 291 -5.03 14.03 8.47
C ASP A 291 -5.40 12.68 7.83
N PHE A 292 -5.72 12.69 6.53
CA PHE A 292 -6.00 11.45 5.78
C PHE A 292 -4.78 10.53 5.72
N LEU A 293 -3.61 11.05 5.35
CA LEU A 293 -2.38 10.27 5.27
C LEU A 293 -1.97 9.73 6.65
N HIS A 294 -2.14 10.51 7.70
CA HIS A 294 -1.84 10.08 9.06
C HIS A 294 -2.75 8.90 9.48
N ARG A 295 -4.03 8.97 9.13
CA ARG A 295 -4.97 7.85 9.36
C ARG A 295 -4.57 6.61 8.56
N MET A 296 -4.06 6.76 7.34
CA MET A 296 -3.60 5.63 6.53
C MET A 296 -2.40 4.90 7.14
N ARG A 297 -1.64 5.54 8.02
CA ARG A 297 -0.55 4.88 8.76
C ARG A 297 -1.06 3.79 9.71
N ASP A 298 -2.30 3.87 10.17
CA ASP A 298 -2.94 2.81 10.99
C ASP A 298 -3.26 1.55 10.17
N TYR A 299 -3.18 1.63 8.85
CA TYR A 299 -3.41 0.54 7.90
C TYR A 299 -2.11 -0.08 7.39
N MET A 300 -0.98 0.29 7.95
CA MET A 300 0.35 -0.26 7.63
C MET A 300 0.80 -1.27 8.68
N PRO A 301 1.70 -2.20 8.32
CA PRO A 301 2.40 -3.00 9.32
C PRO A 301 3.02 -2.09 10.40
N PRO A 302 2.87 -2.43 11.69
CA PRO A 302 3.32 -1.55 12.79
C PRO A 302 4.80 -1.16 12.70
N SER A 303 5.66 -2.06 12.26
CA SER A 303 7.10 -1.77 12.09
C SER A 303 7.37 -0.75 10.98
N HIS A 304 6.58 -0.76 9.92
CA HIS A 304 6.68 0.22 8.83
C HIS A 304 6.22 1.61 9.29
N ARG A 305 5.14 1.68 10.05
CA ARG A 305 4.69 2.92 10.68
C ARG A 305 5.75 3.47 11.62
N ALA A 306 6.35 2.62 12.46
CA ALA A 306 7.43 3.01 13.35
C ALA A 306 8.64 3.59 12.60
N PHE A 307 8.95 3.07 11.42
CA PHE A 307 10.01 3.61 10.55
C PHE A 307 9.71 5.05 10.12
N ILE A 308 8.47 5.35 9.70
CA ILE A 308 8.07 6.72 9.36
C ILE A 308 8.21 7.65 10.58
N GLU A 309 7.77 7.20 11.75
CA GLU A 309 7.85 7.97 13.00
C GLU A 309 9.31 8.26 13.40
N GLU A 310 10.20 7.31 13.20
CA GLU A 310 11.65 7.48 13.45
C GLU A 310 12.27 8.51 12.51
N ILE A 311 11.90 8.51 11.22
CA ILE A 311 12.33 9.53 10.26
C ILE A 311 11.80 10.90 10.67
N HIS A 312 10.55 10.99 11.09
CA HIS A 312 9.95 12.23 11.57
C HIS A 312 10.71 12.82 12.75
N SER A 313 11.20 11.97 13.66
CA SER A 313 11.95 12.37 14.85
C SER A 313 13.44 12.62 14.59
N ALA A 314 13.94 12.29 13.41
CA ALA A 314 15.33 12.55 13.02
C ALA A 314 15.57 14.05 12.79
N PRO A 315 16.83 14.50 12.83
CA PRO A 315 17.17 15.88 12.49
C PRO A 315 16.66 16.27 11.10
N SER A 316 16.19 17.50 10.95
CA SER A 316 15.66 18.01 9.69
C SER A 316 16.73 18.04 8.61
N LEU A 317 16.52 17.29 7.53
CA LEU A 317 17.38 17.34 6.34
C LEU A 317 17.43 18.77 5.75
N ARG A 318 16.27 19.43 5.65
CA ARG A 318 16.14 20.78 5.09
C ARG A 318 17.00 21.78 5.86
N ASP A 319 16.91 21.76 7.19
CA ASP A 319 17.71 22.66 8.05
C ASP A 319 19.20 22.36 7.93
N HIS A 320 19.56 21.09 7.86
CA HIS A 320 20.94 20.66 7.66
C HIS A 320 21.53 21.19 6.34
N ILE A 321 20.78 21.04 5.24
CA ILE A 321 21.22 21.51 3.92
C ILE A 321 21.33 23.03 3.88
N LEU A 322 20.35 23.76 4.41
CA LEU A 322 20.35 25.21 4.46
C LEU A 322 21.54 25.75 5.29
N SER A 323 21.78 25.15 6.46
CA SER A 323 22.87 25.58 7.35
C SER A 323 24.26 25.19 6.84
N SER A 324 24.36 24.19 5.97
CA SER A 324 25.64 23.73 5.41
C SER A 324 26.24 24.70 4.42
N GLY A 325 25.45 25.54 3.77
CA GLY A 325 25.89 26.42 2.68
C GLY A 325 26.43 25.67 1.46
N ASN A 326 26.20 24.35 1.36
CA ASN A 326 26.73 23.51 0.29
C ASN A 326 25.76 23.49 -0.90
N SER A 327 26.18 24.13 -2.01
CA SER A 327 25.35 24.24 -3.21
C SER A 327 25.09 22.91 -3.91
N GLN A 328 26.01 21.94 -3.81
CA GLN A 328 25.83 20.61 -4.39
C GLN A 328 24.74 19.82 -3.63
N LEU A 329 24.72 19.92 -2.31
CA LEU A 329 23.67 19.30 -1.48
C LEU A 329 22.32 19.94 -1.76
N LEU A 330 22.26 21.26 -1.88
CA LEU A 330 21.03 21.98 -2.21
C LEU A 330 20.48 21.53 -3.57
N THR A 331 21.32 21.44 -4.59
CA THR A 331 20.93 20.99 -5.92
C THR A 331 20.44 19.54 -5.89
N ALA A 332 21.15 18.65 -5.22
CA ALA A 332 20.77 17.23 -5.10
C ALA A 332 19.44 17.05 -4.34
N TYR A 333 19.24 17.81 -3.27
CA TYR A 333 17.97 17.82 -2.53
C TYR A 333 16.81 18.27 -3.45
N ASN A 334 16.96 19.39 -4.13
CA ASN A 334 15.93 19.91 -5.03
C ASN A 334 15.61 18.94 -6.17
N GLN A 335 16.60 18.22 -6.68
CA GLN A 335 16.38 17.19 -7.69
C GLN A 335 15.56 16.01 -7.18
N CYS A 336 15.70 15.63 -5.91
CA CYS A 336 14.85 14.63 -5.26
C CYS A 336 13.40 15.13 -5.17
N VAL A 337 13.20 16.37 -4.75
CA VAL A 337 11.87 16.98 -4.65
C VAL A 337 11.22 17.08 -6.03
N GLU A 338 11.96 17.50 -7.05
CA GLU A 338 11.48 17.57 -8.43
C GLU A 338 11.07 16.18 -8.96
N ALA A 339 11.87 15.14 -8.70
CA ALA A 339 11.55 13.77 -9.08
C ALA A 339 10.28 13.26 -8.37
N LEU A 340 10.10 13.58 -7.10
CA LEU A 340 8.89 13.23 -6.34
C LEU A 340 7.65 13.97 -6.87
N ALA A 341 7.80 15.26 -7.20
CA ALA A 341 6.72 16.04 -7.82
C ALA A 341 6.34 15.49 -9.20
N ALA A 342 7.32 15.07 -10.00
CA ALA A 342 7.10 14.45 -11.31
C ALA A 342 6.36 13.11 -11.16
N LEU A 343 6.73 12.29 -10.18
CA LEU A 343 6.01 11.06 -9.86
C LEU A 343 4.54 11.33 -9.51
N ARG A 344 4.29 12.34 -8.69
CA ARG A 344 2.93 12.72 -8.29
C ARG A 344 2.11 13.28 -9.45
N SER A 345 2.72 14.05 -10.35
CA SER A 345 2.07 14.53 -11.58
C SER A 345 1.71 13.38 -12.51
N TYR A 346 2.61 12.42 -12.66
CA TYR A 346 2.38 11.22 -13.47
C TYR A 346 1.25 10.34 -12.89
N HIS A 347 1.27 10.13 -11.59
CA HIS A 347 0.22 9.40 -10.88
C HIS A 347 -1.15 10.07 -11.01
N LEU A 348 -1.20 11.39 -10.89
CA LEU A 348 -2.42 12.17 -11.09
C LEU A 348 -2.98 11.98 -12.51
N ALA A 349 -2.14 12.05 -13.55
CA ALA A 349 -2.55 11.84 -14.94
C ALA A 349 -3.09 10.42 -15.14
N MET A 350 -2.45 9.42 -14.54
CA MET A 350 -2.88 8.02 -14.58
C MET A 350 -4.23 7.81 -13.91
N VAL A 351 -4.43 8.32 -12.71
CA VAL A 351 -5.73 8.23 -11.99
C VAL A 351 -6.82 8.91 -12.79
N THR A 352 -6.55 10.05 -13.40
CA THR A 352 -7.50 10.74 -14.29
C THR A 352 -7.92 9.83 -15.44
N LYS A 353 -6.97 9.15 -16.10
CA LYS A 353 -7.25 8.19 -17.16
C LYS A 353 -8.11 7.02 -16.69
N TYR A 354 -7.74 6.41 -15.56
CA TYR A 354 -8.34 5.16 -15.07
C TYR A 354 -9.68 5.36 -14.33
N LEU A 355 -9.94 6.52 -13.79
CA LEU A 355 -11.15 6.79 -13.03
C LEU A 355 -12.11 7.76 -13.76
N ILE A 356 -11.60 8.85 -14.31
CA ILE A 356 -12.46 9.90 -14.89
C ILE A 356 -12.74 9.64 -16.38
N THR A 357 -11.70 9.39 -17.17
CA THR A 357 -11.85 9.16 -18.62
C THR A 357 -12.48 7.80 -18.92
N ALA A 358 -12.21 6.79 -18.11
CA ALA A 358 -12.75 5.45 -18.27
C ALA A 358 -14.24 5.33 -17.87
N ALA A 359 -14.71 6.16 -16.93
CA ALA A 359 -16.07 6.08 -16.39
C ALA A 359 -17.17 6.09 -17.45
N PRO A 360 -17.20 7.01 -18.42
CA PRO A 360 -18.25 7.03 -19.45
C PRO A 360 -18.24 5.79 -20.35
N LYS A 361 -17.07 5.22 -20.64
CA LYS A 361 -16.92 4.03 -21.48
C LYS A 361 -17.34 2.76 -20.73
N ALA A 362 -16.97 2.66 -19.46
CA ALA A 362 -17.27 1.49 -18.63
C ALA A 362 -18.78 1.33 -18.36
N LYS A 363 -19.52 2.44 -18.23
CA LYS A 363 -20.99 2.42 -18.06
C LYS A 363 -21.74 1.77 -19.23
N GLY A 364 -21.18 1.80 -20.44
CA GLY A 364 -21.75 1.17 -21.62
C GLY A 364 -21.41 -0.31 -21.78
N ARG A 365 -20.48 -0.86 -21.01
CA ARG A 365 -20.09 -2.28 -21.07
C ARG A 365 -21.01 -3.13 -20.20
N LYS A 366 -21.78 -4.02 -20.83
CA LYS A 366 -22.52 -5.07 -20.15
C LYS A 366 -21.59 -6.26 -19.92
N THR A 367 -21.08 -6.38 -18.71
CA THR A 367 -20.41 -7.59 -18.27
C THR A 367 -21.48 -8.53 -17.70
N SER A 368 -21.84 -9.58 -18.45
CA SER A 368 -22.99 -10.45 -18.14
C SER A 368 -22.89 -11.25 -16.84
N HIS A 369 -21.74 -11.29 -16.19
CA HIS A 369 -21.48 -12.14 -15.03
C HIS A 369 -20.83 -11.40 -13.84
N LEU A 370 -20.52 -10.12 -13.97
CA LEU A 370 -19.82 -9.35 -12.95
C LEU A 370 -20.63 -8.11 -12.57
N PRO A 371 -20.47 -7.60 -11.32
CA PRO A 371 -21.10 -6.35 -10.92
C PRO A 371 -20.74 -5.21 -11.89
N GLY A 372 -21.71 -4.33 -12.15
CA GLY A 372 -21.45 -3.13 -12.93
C GLY A 372 -20.58 -2.11 -12.20
N PRO A 373 -20.21 -0.99 -12.84
CA PRO A 373 -19.42 0.06 -12.20
C PRO A 373 -20.08 0.58 -10.92
N PRO A 374 -19.32 0.77 -9.83
CA PRO A 374 -19.86 1.20 -8.54
C PRO A 374 -20.30 2.66 -8.58
N GLN A 375 -21.60 2.91 -8.51
CA GLN A 375 -22.18 4.27 -8.53
C GLN A 375 -21.91 5.03 -7.23
N ALA A 376 -21.90 4.34 -6.09
CA ALA A 376 -21.63 4.97 -4.80
C ALA A 376 -20.24 5.63 -4.74
N LEU A 377 -19.25 5.07 -5.44
CA LEU A 377 -17.91 5.66 -5.55
C LEU A 377 -17.92 6.93 -6.40
N GLU A 378 -18.79 7.01 -7.41
CA GLU A 378 -18.96 8.22 -8.24
C GLU A 378 -19.63 9.34 -7.44
N GLU A 379 -20.71 9.03 -6.72
CA GLU A 379 -21.45 9.99 -5.89
C GLU A 379 -20.57 10.62 -4.81
N ARG A 380 -19.67 9.85 -4.22
CA ARG A 380 -18.70 10.37 -3.24
C ARG A 380 -17.61 11.22 -3.86
N GLY A 381 -17.44 11.20 -5.17
CA GLY A 381 -16.28 11.76 -5.84
C GLY A 381 -14.98 11.02 -5.56
N THR A 382 -15.00 9.91 -4.81
CA THR A 382 -13.82 9.09 -4.53
C THR A 382 -13.32 8.33 -5.74
N GLY A 383 -14.24 8.05 -6.68
CA GLY A 383 -13.90 7.48 -7.98
C GLY A 383 -13.29 8.48 -8.95
N GLY A 384 -13.26 9.77 -8.61
CA GLY A 384 -12.76 10.79 -9.51
C GLY A 384 -12.40 12.10 -8.81
N THR A 385 -13.37 12.92 -8.51
CA THR A 385 -13.15 14.32 -8.11
C THR A 385 -12.38 14.48 -6.80
N ALA A 386 -12.74 13.74 -5.76
CA ALA A 386 -12.06 13.83 -4.46
C ALA A 386 -10.63 13.29 -4.50
N VAL A 387 -10.40 12.18 -5.21
CA VAL A 387 -9.07 11.60 -5.41
C VAL A 387 -8.18 12.54 -6.22
N VAL A 388 -8.70 13.12 -7.30
CA VAL A 388 -7.97 14.08 -8.14
C VAL A 388 -7.59 15.32 -7.33
N ARG A 389 -8.50 15.85 -6.52
CA ARG A 389 -8.23 17.00 -5.64
C ARG A 389 -7.13 16.68 -4.63
N PHE A 390 -7.19 15.51 -4.00
CA PHE A 390 -6.15 15.05 -3.09
C PHE A 390 -4.79 14.94 -3.79
N LEU A 391 -4.72 14.28 -4.95
CA LEU A 391 -3.49 14.09 -5.69
C LEU A 391 -2.89 15.40 -6.19
N LYS A 392 -3.73 16.36 -6.61
CA LYS A 392 -3.27 17.73 -6.92
C LYS A 392 -2.66 18.43 -5.72
N SER A 393 -3.32 18.33 -4.56
CA SER A 393 -2.85 18.95 -3.31
C SER A 393 -1.47 18.41 -2.90
N VAL A 394 -1.29 17.09 -2.87
CA VAL A 394 -0.01 16.49 -2.46
C VAL A 394 1.10 16.78 -3.46
N ARG A 395 0.80 16.87 -4.75
CA ARG A 395 1.76 17.31 -5.78
C ARG A 395 2.18 18.76 -5.56
N ASP A 396 1.23 19.66 -5.39
CA ASP A 396 1.51 21.10 -5.24
C ASP A 396 2.33 21.37 -3.98
N LYS A 397 2.01 20.70 -2.88
CA LYS A 397 2.78 20.77 -1.64
C LYS A 397 4.18 20.19 -1.77
N THR A 398 4.36 19.19 -2.63
CA THR A 398 5.70 18.67 -2.94
C THR A 398 6.55 19.75 -3.63
N ILE A 399 5.99 20.46 -4.62
CA ILE A 399 6.68 21.55 -5.33
C ILE A 399 7.08 22.66 -4.36
N GLU A 400 6.25 22.97 -3.36
CA GLU A 400 6.57 23.99 -2.34
C GLU A 400 7.78 23.63 -1.48
N ALA A 401 8.21 22.36 -1.46
CA ALA A 401 9.38 21.92 -0.72
C ALA A 401 10.71 22.29 -1.38
N ILE A 402 10.72 22.77 -2.61
CA ILE A 402 11.93 23.28 -3.28
C ILE A 402 12.57 24.37 -2.42
N LEU A 403 13.88 24.24 -2.18
CA LEU A 403 14.66 25.21 -1.45
C LEU A 403 15.27 26.24 -2.41
N HIS A 404 15.21 27.52 -2.02
CA HIS A 404 15.83 28.61 -2.75
C HIS A 404 17.07 29.08 -2.00
N GLN A 405 18.14 29.44 -2.73
CA GLN A 405 19.28 30.10 -2.13
C GLN A 405 18.79 31.45 -1.58
N SER A 406 19.05 31.68 -0.30
CA SER A 406 18.93 33.04 0.25
C SER A 406 19.97 33.92 -0.45
N GLY A 407 19.51 34.94 -1.17
CA GLY A 407 20.37 35.90 -1.85
C GLY A 407 21.21 36.69 -0.87
#